data_fbc5e45498d3ba7213d8ab7e27541bd9
#
_entry.id   fbc5e45498d3ba7213d8ab7e27541bd9
#
_cell.length_a   1.000
_cell.length_b   1.000
_cell.length_c   1.000
_cell.angle_alpha   90.00
_cell.angle_beta   90.00
_cell.angle_gamma   90.00
#
_symmetry.space_group_name_H-M   'P 1'
#
loop_
_entity.id
_entity.type
_entity.pdbx_description
1 polymer ?
#
loop_
_entity_poly.entity_id
_entity_poly.type
_entity_poly.pdbx_seq_one_letter_code
_entity_poly.pdbx_strand_id
1 'polypeptide(L)'
;PNLWGGGVAHSVLILSLVITFGIMLGKLKVAGISLGVTWILFVGIVFGHFDMNLDEHLLHFLKEFGLILFVYSIGLQVGPGFFSAFKKGGLTLNMVAMLSVFLSVLITIVLHFATGIPITTMVGILSGAVTNTPGLGAAQQANSDLNGVDAPEIALGYAVAYPLGVVGCILALLALKIFMRINTQKEEEDAEHGLGHLQELTVRPISVEIRNEAI
;
A
#
# COMPACT_ATOMS: atom_id res chain seq x y z
N PRO A 1 19.43 -23.44 -20.98
CA PRO A 1 18.83 -22.72 -19.86
C PRO A 1 17.76 -23.62 -19.26
N ASN A 2 18.13 -24.30 -18.15
CA ASN A 2 17.21 -25.22 -17.49
C ASN A 2 16.20 -24.40 -16.71
N LEU A 3 14.93 -24.41 -17.09
CA LEU A 3 13.81 -23.77 -16.37
C LEU A 3 13.68 -24.25 -14.91
N TRP A 4 14.30 -25.40 -14.59
CA TRP A 4 14.28 -26.02 -13.26
C TRP A 4 15.64 -25.99 -12.54
N GLY A 5 16.67 -25.35 -13.14
CA GLY A 5 18.06 -25.44 -12.69
C GLY A 5 18.63 -24.21 -11.99
N GLY A 6 17.81 -23.28 -11.55
CA GLY A 6 18.27 -21.98 -11.01
C GLY A 6 18.64 -20.96 -12.08
N GLY A 7 18.88 -19.71 -11.68
CA GLY A 7 19.23 -18.59 -12.54
C GLY A 7 18.04 -17.72 -12.96
N VAL A 8 18.31 -16.70 -13.79
CA VAL A 8 17.35 -15.64 -14.13
C VAL A 8 16.05 -16.17 -14.76
N ALA A 9 16.14 -17.14 -15.68
CA ALA A 9 14.95 -17.69 -16.35
C ALA A 9 14.02 -18.43 -15.37
N HIS A 10 14.59 -19.19 -14.45
CA HIS A 10 13.85 -19.86 -13.38
C HIS A 10 13.18 -18.85 -12.46
N SER A 11 13.91 -17.83 -12.04
CA SER A 11 13.42 -16.77 -11.16
C SER A 11 12.27 -15.98 -11.80
N VAL A 12 12.38 -15.63 -13.09
CA VAL A 12 11.30 -14.95 -13.83
C VAL A 12 10.05 -15.84 -13.93
N LEU A 13 10.21 -17.15 -14.13
CA LEU A 13 9.09 -18.08 -14.18
C LEU A 13 8.38 -18.15 -12.82
N ILE A 14 9.12 -18.34 -11.71
CA ILE A 14 8.54 -18.38 -10.37
C ILE A 14 7.81 -17.06 -10.07
N LEU A 15 8.45 -15.93 -10.34
CA LEU A 15 7.86 -14.62 -10.11
C LEU A 15 6.56 -14.44 -10.89
N SER A 16 6.55 -14.85 -12.16
CA SER A 16 5.36 -14.79 -13.01
C SER A 16 4.22 -15.66 -12.48
N LEU A 17 4.54 -16.85 -11.98
CA LEU A 17 3.55 -17.72 -11.34
C LEU A 17 3.01 -17.14 -10.04
N VAL A 18 3.88 -16.63 -9.17
CA VAL A 18 3.50 -15.98 -7.90
C VAL A 18 2.58 -14.80 -8.16
N ILE A 19 2.93 -13.93 -9.12
CA ILE A 19 2.10 -12.77 -9.48
C ILE A 19 0.76 -13.25 -10.06
N THR A 20 0.76 -14.21 -10.98
CA THR A 20 -0.46 -14.70 -11.62
C THR A 20 -1.41 -15.31 -10.60
N PHE A 21 -0.94 -16.24 -9.77
CA PHE A 21 -1.76 -16.83 -8.72
C PHE A 21 -2.20 -15.81 -7.68
N GLY A 22 -1.33 -14.89 -7.30
CA GLY A 22 -1.66 -13.82 -6.36
C GLY A 22 -2.78 -12.91 -6.89
N ILE A 23 -2.72 -12.50 -8.16
CA ILE A 23 -3.78 -11.70 -8.79
C ILE A 23 -5.08 -12.50 -8.92
N MET A 24 -5.01 -13.79 -9.29
CA MET A 24 -6.19 -14.65 -9.37
C MET A 24 -6.88 -14.77 -8.00
N LEU A 25 -6.13 -15.05 -6.94
CA LEU A 25 -6.63 -15.12 -5.57
C LEU A 25 -7.11 -13.76 -5.08
N GLY A 26 -6.47 -12.66 -5.50
CA GLY A 26 -6.87 -11.30 -5.16
C GLY A 26 -8.26 -10.90 -5.66
N LYS A 27 -8.80 -11.60 -6.65
CA LYS A 27 -10.19 -11.43 -7.12
C LYS A 27 -11.22 -12.11 -6.22
N LEU A 28 -10.80 -13.04 -5.36
CA LEU A 28 -11.68 -13.71 -4.44
C LEU A 28 -12.12 -12.75 -3.33
N LYS A 29 -13.42 -12.70 -3.08
CA LYS A 29 -14.00 -11.96 -1.97
C LYS A 29 -14.42 -12.95 -0.89
N VAL A 30 -13.82 -12.85 0.28
CA VAL A 30 -14.19 -13.62 1.46
C VAL A 30 -15.03 -12.73 2.37
N ALA A 31 -16.26 -13.10 2.62
CA ALA A 31 -17.23 -12.29 3.39
C ALA A 31 -17.37 -10.83 2.89
N GLY A 32 -17.28 -10.63 1.57
CA GLY A 32 -17.36 -9.29 0.95
C GLY A 32 -16.06 -8.51 0.94
N ILE A 33 -14.99 -9.00 1.59
CA ILE A 33 -13.68 -8.37 1.69
C ILE A 33 -12.72 -9.03 0.70
N SER A 34 -11.96 -8.21 -0.05
CA SER A 34 -10.88 -8.68 -0.92
C SER A 34 -9.55 -8.15 -0.40
N LEU A 35 -8.57 -9.04 -0.26
CA LEU A 35 -7.18 -8.67 0.06
C LEU A 35 -6.43 -8.11 -1.16
N GLY A 36 -7.06 -8.14 -2.35
CA GLY A 36 -6.49 -7.58 -3.57
C GLY A 36 -5.11 -8.14 -3.91
N VAL A 37 -4.21 -7.25 -4.33
CA VAL A 37 -2.83 -7.61 -4.74
C VAL A 37 -1.97 -8.15 -3.61
N THR A 38 -2.39 -8.00 -2.35
CA THR A 38 -1.64 -8.54 -1.19
C THR A 38 -1.58 -10.08 -1.19
N TRP A 39 -2.48 -10.74 -1.90
CA TRP A 39 -2.39 -12.18 -2.10
C TRP A 39 -1.08 -12.62 -2.76
N ILE A 40 -0.41 -11.75 -3.53
CA ILE A 40 0.91 -12.02 -4.12
C ILE A 40 1.93 -12.35 -3.02
N LEU A 41 1.89 -11.61 -1.89
CA LEU A 41 2.76 -11.89 -0.74
C LEU A 41 2.51 -13.28 -0.18
N PHE A 42 1.24 -13.65 0.05
CA PHE A 42 0.91 -14.96 0.63
C PHE A 42 1.29 -16.10 -0.31
N VAL A 43 1.04 -15.95 -1.61
CA VAL A 43 1.49 -16.93 -2.62
C VAL A 43 3.02 -17.01 -2.61
N GLY A 44 3.73 -15.89 -2.53
CA GLY A 44 5.19 -15.87 -2.42
C GLY A 44 5.72 -16.63 -1.20
N ILE A 45 5.07 -16.48 -0.04
CA ILE A 45 5.42 -17.24 1.18
C ILE A 45 5.25 -18.76 0.95
N VAL A 46 4.16 -19.16 0.30
CA VAL A 46 3.91 -20.58 -0.02
C VAL A 46 4.98 -21.12 -0.96
N PHE A 47 5.34 -20.38 -2.02
CA PHE A 47 6.40 -20.79 -2.94
C PHE A 47 7.76 -20.86 -2.25
N GLY A 48 8.07 -19.90 -1.37
CA GLY A 48 9.29 -19.93 -0.55
C GLY A 48 9.33 -21.12 0.41
N HIS A 49 8.19 -21.53 0.96
CA HIS A 49 8.10 -22.73 1.81
C HIS A 49 8.46 -24.02 1.05
N PHE A 50 8.25 -24.07 -0.26
CA PHE A 50 8.63 -25.19 -1.12
C PHE A 50 10.03 -25.02 -1.73
N ASP A 51 10.89 -24.22 -1.11
CA ASP A 51 12.27 -23.95 -1.54
C ASP A 51 12.41 -23.44 -2.99
N MET A 52 11.35 -22.82 -3.51
CA MET A 52 11.37 -22.16 -4.82
C MET A 52 12.05 -20.79 -4.71
N ASN A 53 13.36 -20.81 -4.52
CA ASN A 53 14.14 -19.60 -4.30
C ASN A 53 14.43 -18.87 -5.61
N LEU A 54 14.47 -17.54 -5.53
CA LEU A 54 14.87 -16.67 -6.62
C LEU A 54 16.38 -16.44 -6.58
N ASP A 55 16.96 -16.10 -7.74
CA ASP A 55 18.33 -15.60 -7.81
C ASP A 55 18.46 -14.33 -6.96
N GLU A 56 19.45 -14.28 -6.05
CA GLU A 56 19.60 -13.18 -5.09
C GLU A 56 19.83 -11.84 -5.76
N HIS A 57 20.62 -11.79 -6.83
CA HIS A 57 20.91 -10.54 -7.54
C HIS A 57 19.66 -10.02 -8.25
N LEU A 58 18.89 -10.92 -8.86
CA LEU A 58 17.64 -10.55 -9.49
C LEU A 58 16.61 -10.10 -8.46
N LEU A 59 16.53 -10.78 -7.33
CA LEU A 59 15.61 -10.42 -6.24
C LEU A 59 15.92 -9.03 -5.69
N HIS A 60 17.20 -8.74 -5.42
CA HIS A 60 17.63 -7.43 -4.94
C HIS A 60 17.28 -6.32 -5.95
N PHE A 61 17.62 -6.52 -7.23
CA PHE A 61 17.26 -5.57 -8.29
C PHE A 61 15.74 -5.33 -8.36
N LEU A 62 14.93 -6.40 -8.31
CA LEU A 62 13.47 -6.27 -8.40
C LEU A 62 12.86 -5.58 -7.18
N LYS A 63 13.41 -5.79 -5.98
CA LYS A 63 12.99 -5.05 -4.77
C LYS A 63 13.22 -3.55 -4.94
N GLU A 64 14.44 -3.14 -5.29
CA GLU A 64 14.80 -1.73 -5.45
C GLU A 64 14.01 -1.07 -6.59
N PHE A 65 14.00 -1.70 -7.76
CA PHE A 65 13.30 -1.18 -8.92
C PHE A 65 11.79 -1.08 -8.68
N GLY A 66 11.19 -2.09 -8.04
CA GLY A 66 9.79 -2.08 -7.67
C GLY A 66 9.45 -0.95 -6.69
N LEU A 67 10.31 -0.70 -5.69
CA LEU A 67 10.14 0.39 -4.74
C LEU A 67 10.24 1.76 -5.43
N ILE A 68 11.21 1.95 -6.33
CA ILE A 68 11.36 3.19 -7.11
C ILE A 68 10.11 3.44 -7.96
N LEU A 69 9.64 2.44 -8.72
CA LEU A 69 8.44 2.57 -9.54
C LEU A 69 7.20 2.88 -8.70
N PHE A 70 7.09 2.28 -7.52
CA PHE A 70 5.99 2.51 -6.60
C PHE A 70 5.97 3.96 -6.11
N VAL A 71 7.12 4.45 -5.58
CA VAL A 71 7.24 5.83 -5.08
C VAL A 71 6.99 6.85 -6.20
N TYR A 72 7.55 6.60 -7.39
CA TYR A 72 7.34 7.43 -8.57
C TYR A 72 5.85 7.51 -8.97
N SER A 73 5.17 6.36 -9.03
CA SER A 73 3.76 6.30 -9.38
C SER A 73 2.87 7.06 -8.39
N ILE A 74 3.15 6.94 -7.09
CA ILE A 74 2.44 7.71 -6.06
C ILE A 74 2.74 9.20 -6.23
N GLY A 75 4.00 9.58 -6.47
CA GLY A 75 4.38 10.97 -6.70
C GLY A 75 3.62 11.59 -7.87
N LEU A 76 3.47 10.86 -8.98
CA LEU A 76 2.67 11.31 -10.14
C LEU A 76 1.19 11.46 -9.79
N GLN A 77 0.63 10.54 -9.02
CA GLN A 77 -0.79 10.57 -8.66
C GLN A 77 -1.12 11.70 -7.67
N VAL A 78 -0.28 11.90 -6.66
CA VAL A 78 -0.54 12.84 -5.57
C VAL A 78 -0.05 14.26 -5.89
N GLY A 79 1.03 14.38 -6.69
CA GLY A 79 1.71 15.62 -6.98
C GLY A 79 0.82 16.79 -7.42
N PRO A 80 -0.07 16.61 -8.42
CA PRO A 80 -0.92 17.71 -8.91
C PRO A 80 -1.85 18.30 -7.85
N GLY A 81 -2.31 17.47 -6.90
CA GLY A 81 -3.22 17.90 -5.83
C GLY A 81 -2.53 18.32 -4.53
N PHE A 82 -1.25 18.01 -4.37
CA PHE A 82 -0.53 18.13 -3.10
C PHE A 82 -0.61 19.54 -2.48
N PHE A 83 -0.19 20.56 -3.22
CA PHE A 83 -0.19 21.93 -2.70
C PHE A 83 -1.59 22.52 -2.52
N SER A 84 -2.56 22.10 -3.33
CA SER A 84 -3.95 22.57 -3.19
C SER A 84 -4.63 21.97 -1.95
N ALA A 85 -4.29 20.74 -1.60
CA ALA A 85 -4.79 20.08 -0.40
C ALA A 85 -4.39 20.82 0.90
N PHE A 86 -3.20 21.45 0.94
CA PHE A 86 -2.78 22.23 2.10
C PHE A 86 -3.60 23.52 2.29
N LYS A 87 -4.09 24.13 1.21
CA LYS A 87 -4.78 25.44 1.27
C LYS A 87 -6.23 25.35 1.73
N LYS A 88 -6.91 24.21 1.56
CA LYS A 88 -8.36 24.03 1.84
C LYS A 88 -8.63 23.20 3.10
N GLY A 89 -8.07 23.58 4.24
CA GLY A 89 -8.28 22.84 5.51
C GLY A 89 -7.42 21.57 5.66
N GLY A 90 -6.57 21.27 4.68
CA GLY A 90 -5.70 20.11 4.69
C GLY A 90 -4.65 20.13 5.80
N LEU A 91 -4.33 21.28 6.37
CA LEU A 91 -3.38 21.38 7.48
C LEU A 91 -3.87 20.58 8.70
N THR A 92 -5.13 20.71 9.07
CA THR A 92 -5.71 19.97 10.21
C THR A 92 -5.70 18.46 9.94
N LEU A 93 -6.11 18.02 8.75
CA LEU A 93 -6.09 16.61 8.37
C LEU A 93 -4.66 16.04 8.35
N ASN A 94 -3.70 16.82 7.83
CA ASN A 94 -2.29 16.41 7.83
C ASN A 94 -1.72 16.32 9.24
N MET A 95 -2.08 17.23 10.16
CA MET A 95 -1.66 17.14 11.57
C MET A 95 -2.22 15.91 12.26
N VAL A 96 -3.50 15.58 12.02
CA VAL A 96 -4.11 14.35 12.54
C VAL A 96 -3.42 13.10 11.97
N ALA A 97 -3.12 13.08 10.67
CA ALA A 97 -2.41 11.99 10.04
C ALA A 97 -0.99 11.83 10.63
N MET A 98 -0.23 12.91 10.78
CA MET A 98 1.09 12.89 11.40
C MET A 98 1.03 12.39 12.85
N LEU A 99 0.07 12.85 13.63
CA LEU A 99 -0.13 12.41 15.00
C LEU A 99 -0.46 10.91 15.06
N SER A 100 -1.31 10.42 14.16
CA SER A 100 -1.66 9.00 14.08
C SER A 100 -0.45 8.14 13.75
N VAL A 101 0.38 8.55 12.81
CA VAL A 101 1.63 7.84 12.46
C VAL A 101 2.59 7.85 13.65
N PHE A 102 2.81 9.01 14.26
CA PHE A 102 3.69 9.14 15.43
C PHE A 102 3.22 8.25 16.60
N LEU A 103 1.93 8.26 16.88
CA LEU A 103 1.34 7.42 17.94
C LEU A 103 1.50 5.93 17.62
N SER A 104 1.32 5.52 16.37
CA SER A 104 1.51 4.13 15.93
C SER A 104 2.96 3.67 16.14
N VAL A 105 3.93 4.51 15.78
CA VAL A 105 5.36 4.23 16.00
C VAL A 105 5.66 4.16 17.49
N LEU A 106 5.14 5.09 18.29
CA LEU A 106 5.35 5.10 19.75
C LEU A 106 4.80 3.82 20.39
N ILE A 107 3.57 3.43 20.04
CA ILE A 107 2.97 2.18 20.52
C ILE A 107 3.82 0.98 20.13
N THR A 108 4.34 0.94 18.91
CA THR A 108 5.20 -0.14 18.42
C THR A 108 6.49 -0.25 19.26
N ILE A 109 7.12 0.89 19.58
CA ILE A 109 8.31 0.92 20.44
C ILE A 109 7.97 0.44 21.86
N VAL A 110 6.87 0.92 22.43
CA VAL A 110 6.42 0.49 23.78
C VAL A 110 6.16 -1.03 23.80
N LEU A 111 5.48 -1.56 22.78
CA LEU A 111 5.22 -2.98 22.65
C LEU A 111 6.53 -3.80 22.48
N HIS A 112 7.49 -3.29 21.71
CA HIS A 112 8.81 -3.91 21.60
C HIS A 112 9.44 -4.13 22.98
N PHE A 113 9.50 -3.09 23.82
CA PHE A 113 10.06 -3.21 25.16
C PHE A 113 9.21 -4.04 26.12
N ALA A 114 7.90 -4.01 25.98
CA ALA A 114 6.98 -4.76 26.85
C ALA A 114 6.95 -6.26 26.53
N THR A 115 7.11 -6.64 25.25
CA THR A 115 6.96 -8.04 24.80
C THR A 115 8.31 -8.71 24.52
N GLY A 116 9.39 -7.94 24.33
CA GLY A 116 10.70 -8.45 23.91
C GLY A 116 10.76 -8.95 22.46
N ILE A 117 9.72 -8.71 21.66
CA ILE A 117 9.73 -9.07 20.23
C ILE A 117 10.77 -8.20 19.50
N PRO A 118 11.62 -8.76 18.61
CA PRO A 118 12.62 -8.01 17.88
C PRO A 118 12.02 -6.82 17.11
N ILE A 119 12.76 -5.72 17.07
CA ILE A 119 12.27 -4.49 16.42
C ILE A 119 11.98 -4.70 14.93
N THR A 120 12.74 -5.54 14.23
CA THR A 120 12.51 -5.92 12.83
C THR A 120 11.12 -6.54 12.65
N THR A 121 10.76 -7.52 13.49
CA THR A 121 9.43 -8.13 13.50
C THR A 121 8.34 -7.10 13.83
N MET A 122 8.58 -6.21 14.81
CA MET A 122 7.62 -5.18 15.21
C MET A 122 7.35 -4.16 14.10
N VAL A 123 8.35 -3.80 13.32
CA VAL A 123 8.17 -2.92 12.14
C VAL A 123 7.32 -3.61 11.08
N GLY A 124 7.51 -4.91 10.87
CA GLY A 124 6.65 -5.73 10.02
C GLY A 124 5.21 -5.75 10.52
N ILE A 125 5.00 -6.01 11.81
CA ILE A 125 3.68 -6.00 12.45
C ILE A 125 3.00 -4.64 12.31
N LEU A 126 3.72 -3.54 12.54
CA LEU A 126 3.19 -2.18 12.34
C LEU A 126 2.72 -1.99 10.91
N SER A 127 3.59 -2.29 9.93
CA SER A 127 3.26 -2.14 8.51
C SER A 127 2.04 -2.99 8.10
N GLY A 128 1.93 -4.21 8.65
CA GLY A 128 0.79 -5.09 8.42
C GLY A 128 -0.50 -4.59 9.07
N ALA A 129 -0.43 -4.15 10.33
CA ALA A 129 -1.58 -3.67 11.09
C ALA A 129 -2.23 -2.42 10.47
N VAL A 130 -1.42 -1.53 9.87
CA VAL A 130 -1.92 -0.35 9.16
C VAL A 130 -2.08 -0.60 7.65
N THR A 131 -1.96 -1.84 7.19
CA THR A 131 -2.10 -2.25 5.78
C THR A 131 -1.15 -1.50 4.82
N ASN A 132 0.04 -1.12 5.29
CA ASN A 132 1.02 -0.34 4.57
C ASN A 132 2.06 -1.24 3.87
N THR A 133 1.70 -1.83 2.73
CA THR A 133 2.61 -2.66 1.92
C THR A 133 3.86 -1.91 1.44
N PRO A 134 3.78 -0.64 1.01
CA PRO A 134 4.98 0.15 0.70
C PRO A 134 5.91 0.35 1.89
N GLY A 135 5.35 0.54 3.07
CA GLY A 135 6.12 0.63 4.31
C GLY A 135 6.90 -0.64 4.61
N LEU A 136 6.35 -1.82 4.26
CA LEU A 136 7.08 -3.08 4.33
C LEU A 136 8.33 -3.05 3.45
N GLY A 137 8.19 -2.67 2.17
CA GLY A 137 9.32 -2.60 1.23
C GLY A 137 10.39 -1.61 1.70
N ALA A 138 9.98 -0.42 2.12
CA ALA A 138 10.89 0.59 2.65
C ALA A 138 11.63 0.13 3.92
N ALA A 139 10.94 -0.59 4.81
CA ALA A 139 11.55 -1.12 6.04
C ALA A 139 12.58 -2.22 5.74
N GLN A 140 12.29 -3.11 4.79
CA GLN A 140 13.23 -4.13 4.35
C GLN A 140 14.47 -3.49 3.70
N GLN A 141 14.28 -2.51 2.83
CA GLN A 141 15.39 -1.79 2.20
C GLN A 141 16.24 -1.06 3.24
N ALA A 142 15.61 -0.29 4.14
CA ALA A 142 16.33 0.42 5.19
C ALA A 142 17.13 -0.54 6.11
N ASN A 143 16.59 -1.72 6.42
CA ASN A 143 17.31 -2.72 7.19
C ASN A 143 18.53 -3.26 6.42
N SER A 144 18.36 -3.57 5.14
CA SER A 144 19.46 -4.04 4.29
C SER A 144 20.57 -3.00 4.17
N ASP A 145 20.21 -1.72 3.99
CA ASP A 145 21.16 -0.60 3.87
C ASP A 145 21.93 -0.36 5.17
N LEU A 146 21.27 -0.50 6.34
CA LEU A 146 21.90 -0.23 7.64
C LEU A 146 22.72 -1.41 8.18
N ASN A 147 22.25 -2.62 7.98
CA ASN A 147 22.81 -3.82 8.60
C ASN A 147 23.55 -4.71 7.61
N GLY A 148 23.43 -4.46 6.30
CA GLY A 148 24.05 -5.28 5.25
C GLY A 148 23.46 -6.69 5.12
N VAL A 149 22.32 -6.96 5.78
CA VAL A 149 21.65 -8.27 5.78
C VAL A 149 20.14 -8.11 5.64
N ASP A 150 19.53 -9.04 4.94
CA ASP A 150 18.07 -9.12 4.86
C ASP A 150 17.48 -9.59 6.21
N ALA A 151 16.30 -9.05 6.55
CA ALA A 151 15.54 -9.43 7.74
C ALA A 151 14.17 -9.99 7.32
N PRO A 152 14.06 -11.30 7.04
CA PRO A 152 12.80 -11.93 6.65
C PRO A 152 11.71 -11.80 7.71
N GLU A 153 12.07 -11.56 8.96
CA GLU A 153 11.15 -11.35 10.08
C GLU A 153 10.24 -10.13 9.85
N ILE A 154 10.68 -9.14 9.07
CA ILE A 154 9.87 -7.98 8.72
C ILE A 154 8.66 -8.44 7.88
N ALA A 155 8.91 -9.28 6.87
CA ALA A 155 7.84 -9.82 6.02
C ALA A 155 6.91 -10.78 6.78
N LEU A 156 7.45 -11.60 7.68
CA LEU A 156 6.67 -12.50 8.53
C LEU A 156 5.76 -11.70 9.47
N GLY A 157 6.28 -10.70 10.16
CA GLY A 157 5.49 -9.82 11.02
C GLY A 157 4.35 -9.15 10.25
N TYR A 158 4.63 -8.66 9.04
CA TYR A 158 3.63 -8.09 8.15
C TYR A 158 2.54 -9.12 7.78
N ALA A 159 2.93 -10.32 7.32
CA ALA A 159 2.00 -11.34 6.86
C ALA A 159 1.03 -11.80 7.96
N VAL A 160 1.51 -11.89 9.21
CA VAL A 160 0.67 -12.25 10.36
C VAL A 160 -0.29 -11.11 10.75
N ALA A 161 0.16 -9.86 10.74
CA ALA A 161 -0.64 -8.73 11.19
C ALA A 161 -1.62 -8.21 10.11
N TYR A 162 -1.29 -8.34 8.84
CA TYR A 162 -2.06 -7.76 7.74
C TYR A 162 -3.54 -8.20 7.69
N PRO A 163 -3.89 -9.50 7.77
CA PRO A 163 -5.29 -9.92 7.74
C PRO A 163 -6.10 -9.32 8.90
N LEU A 164 -5.49 -9.27 10.08
CA LEU A 164 -6.11 -8.65 11.26
C LEU A 164 -6.23 -7.13 11.11
N GLY A 165 -5.26 -6.48 10.48
CA GLY A 165 -5.29 -5.06 10.15
C GLY A 165 -6.46 -4.71 9.22
N VAL A 166 -6.67 -5.48 8.16
CA VAL A 166 -7.81 -5.30 7.23
C VAL A 166 -9.14 -5.47 7.94
N VAL A 167 -9.31 -6.57 8.69
CA VAL A 167 -10.54 -6.82 9.46
C VAL A 167 -10.74 -5.73 10.52
N GLY A 168 -9.67 -5.35 11.23
CA GLY A 168 -9.69 -4.32 12.26
C GLY A 168 -10.12 -2.95 11.71
N CYS A 169 -9.60 -2.53 10.57
CA CYS A 169 -10.01 -1.29 9.91
C CYS A 169 -11.50 -1.30 9.55
N ILE A 170 -12.00 -2.40 9.01
CA ILE A 170 -13.42 -2.52 8.65
C ILE A 170 -14.29 -2.47 9.91
N LEU A 171 -13.94 -3.23 10.95
CA LEU A 171 -14.68 -3.21 12.22
C LEU A 171 -14.63 -1.83 12.88
N ALA A 172 -13.49 -1.13 12.83
CA ALA A 172 -13.36 0.23 13.36
C ALA A 172 -14.29 1.21 12.62
N LEU A 173 -14.34 1.14 11.28
CA LEU A 173 -15.25 1.97 10.49
C LEU A 173 -16.73 1.66 10.78
N LEU A 174 -17.08 0.38 10.91
CA LEU A 174 -18.45 -0.03 11.30
C LEU A 174 -18.79 0.47 12.71
N ALA A 175 -17.87 0.32 13.66
CA ALA A 175 -18.05 0.80 15.03
C ALA A 175 -18.23 2.33 15.06
N LEU A 176 -17.42 3.08 14.34
CA LEU A 176 -17.54 4.53 14.21
C LEU A 176 -18.90 4.91 13.62
N LYS A 177 -19.33 4.25 12.54
CA LYS A 177 -20.64 4.49 11.92
C LYS A 177 -21.77 4.30 12.91
N ILE A 178 -21.74 3.21 13.69
CA ILE A 178 -22.78 2.90 14.69
C ILE A 178 -22.71 3.88 15.86
N PHE A 179 -21.53 4.12 16.42
CA PHE A 179 -21.34 4.96 17.59
C PHE A 179 -21.66 6.44 17.31
N MET A 180 -21.24 6.95 16.18
CA MET A 180 -21.50 8.33 15.76
C MET A 180 -22.87 8.51 15.08
N ARG A 181 -23.63 7.43 14.87
CA ARG A 181 -24.92 7.45 14.16
C ARG A 181 -24.84 8.16 12.80
N ILE A 182 -23.76 7.93 12.06
CA ILE A 182 -23.53 8.57 10.76
C ILE A 182 -24.58 8.07 9.77
N ASN A 183 -25.33 9.01 9.21
CA ASN A 183 -26.25 8.73 8.10
C ASN A 183 -25.50 8.83 6.78
N THR A 184 -25.06 7.67 6.28
CA THR A 184 -24.26 7.58 5.03
C THR A 184 -24.98 8.18 3.82
N GLN A 185 -26.31 8.19 3.76
CA GLN A 185 -27.03 8.76 2.63
C GLN A 185 -26.94 10.31 2.62
N LYS A 186 -27.04 10.94 3.78
CA LYS A 186 -26.84 12.39 3.88
C LYS A 186 -25.40 12.81 3.57
N GLU A 187 -24.42 12.07 4.05
CA GLU A 187 -23.00 12.35 3.77
C GLU A 187 -22.67 12.15 2.29
N GLU A 188 -23.31 11.19 1.63
CA GLU A 188 -23.15 10.95 0.19
C GLU A 188 -23.77 12.09 -0.64
N GLU A 189 -24.98 12.54 -0.28
CA GLU A 189 -25.64 13.72 -0.89
C GLU A 189 -24.82 14.99 -0.69
N ASP A 190 -24.29 15.25 0.51
CA ASP A 190 -23.46 16.42 0.82
C ASP A 190 -22.11 16.35 0.07
N ALA A 191 -21.53 15.17 -0.09
CA ALA A 191 -20.32 14.96 -0.87
C ALA A 191 -20.57 15.18 -2.38
N GLU A 192 -21.68 14.70 -2.93
CA GLU A 192 -22.07 14.93 -4.33
C GLU A 192 -22.34 16.41 -4.59
N HIS A 193 -23.02 17.11 -3.70
CA HIS A 193 -23.22 18.56 -3.80
C HIS A 193 -21.90 19.33 -3.72
N GLY A 194 -20.97 18.90 -2.87
CA GLY A 194 -19.61 19.48 -2.78
C GLY A 194 -18.78 19.23 -4.06
N LEU A 195 -18.90 18.05 -4.65
CA LEU A 195 -18.25 17.70 -5.92
C LEU A 195 -18.89 18.38 -7.13
N GLY A 196 -20.22 18.61 -7.12
CA GLY A 196 -20.93 19.35 -8.15
C GLY A 196 -20.37 20.77 -8.32
N HIS A 197 -20.05 21.46 -7.23
CA HIS A 197 -19.38 22.76 -7.27
C HIS A 197 -17.96 22.72 -7.85
N LEU A 198 -17.26 21.57 -7.78
CA LEU A 198 -15.95 21.39 -8.39
C LEU A 198 -16.04 20.99 -9.86
N GLN A 199 -17.12 20.32 -10.27
CA GLN A 199 -17.38 19.99 -11.67
C GLN A 199 -17.76 21.22 -12.53
N GLU A 200 -18.30 22.27 -11.93
CA GLU A 200 -18.48 23.55 -12.64
C GLU A 200 -17.15 24.22 -13.05
N LEU A 201 -16.03 23.80 -12.46
CA LEU A 201 -14.68 24.22 -12.84
C LEU A 201 -14.04 23.33 -13.92
N THR A 202 -14.74 22.33 -14.41
CA THR A 202 -14.24 21.50 -15.52
C THR A 202 -14.21 22.32 -16.81
N VAL A 203 -13.07 22.29 -17.47
CA VAL A 203 -12.81 22.94 -18.76
C VAL A 203 -13.89 22.53 -19.74
N ARG A 204 -14.76 23.47 -20.11
CA ARG A 204 -15.74 23.25 -21.19
C ARG A 204 -15.02 23.40 -22.53
N PRO A 205 -15.16 22.48 -23.46
CA PRO A 205 -14.66 22.70 -24.80
C PRO A 205 -15.38 23.88 -25.42
N ILE A 206 -14.66 24.94 -25.74
CA ILE A 206 -15.16 26.10 -26.44
C ILE A 206 -14.79 25.90 -27.91
N SER A 207 -15.78 25.81 -28.78
CA SER A 207 -15.55 25.85 -30.22
C SER A 207 -15.21 27.29 -30.61
N VAL A 208 -13.98 27.53 -31.01
CA VAL A 208 -13.50 28.84 -31.48
C VAL A 208 -13.49 28.79 -33.00
N GLU A 209 -14.34 29.59 -33.68
CA GLU A 209 -14.28 29.81 -35.11
C GLU A 209 -13.19 30.87 -35.38
N ILE A 210 -12.11 30.44 -35.99
CA ILE A 210 -11.02 31.35 -36.40
C ILE A 210 -11.43 31.97 -37.73
N ARG A 211 -11.90 33.22 -37.69
CA ARG A 211 -12.10 34.04 -38.88
C ARG A 211 -10.89 34.87 -39.16
N ASN A 212 -9.93 34.31 -39.89
CA ASN A 212 -8.80 35.07 -40.39
C ASN A 212 -8.87 35.02 -41.92
N GLU A 213 -9.15 36.17 -42.56
CA GLU A 213 -9.22 36.31 -44.02
C GLU A 213 -7.83 36.28 -44.70
N ALA A 214 -6.74 36.10 -43.90
CA ALA A 214 -5.36 36.10 -44.36
C ALA A 214 -4.70 34.72 -44.39
N ILE A 215 -5.44 33.61 -44.25
CA ILE A 215 -4.93 32.24 -44.39
C ILE A 215 -5.69 31.53 -45.52
#